data_e26aded3c0d7adb28a8e93f8b201a847
#
_entry.id   e26aded3c0d7adb28a8e93f8b201a847
#
_cell.length_a   1.000
_cell.length_b   1.000
_cell.length_c   1.000
_cell.angle_alpha   90.00
_cell.angle_beta   90.00
_cell.angle_gamma   90.00
#
_symmetry.space_group_name_H-M   'P 1'
#
loop_
_entity.id
_entity.type
_entity.pdbx_description
1 polymer ?
#
loop_
_entity_poly.entity_id
_entity_poly.type
_entity_poly.pdbx_seq_one_letter_code
_entity_poly.pdbx_strand_id
1 'polypeptide(L)'
;MTFRSVSAGALERPRAPRTRKRCDDCVRCKRGADELRVTIRDVDAGGVPAEWVLAEGADPARRLLYLHGGAFAAGSPRSHRAVTARLARRTGASVLVIDYRLLPENPRLAGIEDCQNSYRWLLDHGPEGPGPADETFVAGDSAGGNLTLMLIAWIRDQGLPQVSAAVAIGPAVDGTASSPSMRDNVPTDAMIGHTVGRLTTLPPTLIFVFTLWAARMRPTDPRISPIFGDLSNLPPTLIQVSDAEMLRDDGRRWVNKARSQGTDARLQWWPEMIHVWHVFSDLLPEGEEAFDRIEEFIAEHSAVRHERLSMG
;
A
#
# COMPACT_ATOMS: atom_id res chain seq x y z
N MET A 1 8.05 26.23 -46.47
CA MET A 1 8.74 25.96 -45.20
C MET A 1 7.99 24.85 -44.50
N THR A 2 8.52 23.63 -44.61
CA THR A 2 7.91 22.39 -44.11
C THR A 2 8.42 22.09 -42.70
N PHE A 3 7.59 22.13 -41.72
CA PHE A 3 7.93 21.68 -40.37
C PHE A 3 8.02 20.15 -40.31
N ARG A 4 9.21 19.64 -40.06
CA ARG A 4 9.44 18.23 -39.72
C ARG A 4 9.01 17.97 -38.28
N SER A 5 8.10 17.03 -38.10
CA SER A 5 7.76 16.46 -36.79
C SER A 5 8.94 15.67 -36.23
N VAL A 6 9.42 16.08 -35.06
CA VAL A 6 10.40 15.32 -34.27
C VAL A 6 9.63 14.29 -33.46
N SER A 7 9.83 13.01 -33.81
CA SER A 7 9.33 11.89 -33.03
C SER A 7 10.02 11.88 -31.65
N ALA A 8 9.22 11.89 -30.57
CA ALA A 8 9.69 11.67 -29.21
C ALA A 8 10.26 10.26 -29.10
N GLY A 9 11.59 10.15 -29.04
CA GLY A 9 12.27 8.89 -28.75
C GLY A 9 11.89 8.41 -27.36
N ALA A 10 11.45 7.16 -27.26
CA ALA A 10 11.24 6.46 -26.02
C ALA A 10 12.55 6.46 -25.22
N LEU A 11 12.56 7.12 -24.06
CA LEU A 11 13.67 7.07 -23.11
C LEU A 11 13.75 5.65 -22.55
N GLU A 12 14.72 4.86 -23.04
CA GLU A 12 15.05 3.57 -22.42
C GLU A 12 15.42 3.79 -20.95
N ARG A 13 14.68 3.17 -20.07
CA ARG A 13 14.96 3.19 -18.63
C ARG A 13 16.29 2.49 -18.36
N PRO A 14 17.23 3.11 -17.62
CA PRO A 14 18.45 2.40 -17.22
C PRO A 14 18.08 1.23 -16.31
N ARG A 15 18.50 0.02 -16.67
CA ARG A 15 18.40 -1.16 -15.81
C ARG A 15 19.15 -0.90 -14.51
N ALA A 16 18.46 -1.01 -13.37
CA ALA A 16 19.06 -0.84 -12.06
C ALA A 16 20.25 -1.80 -11.85
N PRO A 17 21.36 -1.35 -11.22
CA PRO A 17 22.49 -2.21 -10.94
C PRO A 17 22.10 -3.37 -10.01
N ARG A 18 22.44 -4.59 -10.39
CA ARG A 18 22.08 -5.88 -9.77
C ARG A 18 22.79 -6.19 -8.43
N THR A 19 23.12 -5.24 -7.58
CA THR A 19 24.02 -5.47 -6.44
C THR A 19 23.44 -5.24 -5.03
N ARG A 20 22.13 -5.13 -4.87
CA ARG A 20 21.54 -5.36 -3.53
C ARG A 20 21.18 -6.85 -3.40
N LYS A 21 21.74 -7.55 -2.40
CA LYS A 21 21.17 -8.83 -1.94
C LYS A 21 19.74 -8.52 -1.48
N ARG A 22 18.78 -8.65 -2.41
CA ARG A 22 17.38 -8.62 -2.09
C ARG A 22 17.13 -9.76 -1.11
N CYS A 23 16.27 -9.55 -0.12
CA CYS A 23 15.80 -10.59 0.79
C CYS A 23 14.97 -11.67 0.05
N ASP A 24 15.27 -11.86 -1.23
CA ASP A 24 14.53 -12.65 -2.20
C ASP A 24 14.69 -14.18 -2.00
N ASP A 25 15.70 -14.63 -1.20
CA ASP A 25 15.96 -16.05 -0.94
C ASP A 25 15.51 -16.50 0.46
N CYS A 26 14.72 -15.70 1.15
CA CYS A 26 14.14 -16.10 2.41
C CYS A 26 13.22 -17.32 2.19
N VAL A 27 13.54 -18.43 2.85
CA VAL A 27 12.76 -19.69 2.84
C VAL A 27 11.28 -19.43 3.15
N ARG A 28 10.98 -18.40 3.95
CA ARG A 28 9.66 -17.98 4.36
C ARG A 28 8.83 -17.38 3.22
N CYS A 29 9.46 -16.60 2.31
CA CYS A 29 8.77 -16.02 1.13
C CYS A 29 8.33 -17.09 0.12
N LYS A 30 9.04 -18.23 0.08
CA LYS A 30 8.67 -19.37 -0.77
C LYS A 30 7.56 -20.23 -0.14
N ARG A 31 7.63 -20.47 1.18
CA ARG A 31 6.62 -21.28 1.88
C ARG A 31 5.23 -20.67 1.82
N GLY A 32 5.07 -19.36 2.03
CA GLY A 32 3.76 -18.72 2.08
C GLY A 32 2.95 -18.86 0.79
N ALA A 33 3.60 -18.80 -0.40
CA ALA A 33 2.90 -18.96 -1.68
C ALA A 33 2.50 -20.41 -1.95
N ASP A 34 3.40 -21.38 -1.61
CA ASP A 34 3.15 -22.81 -1.81
C ASP A 34 2.06 -23.34 -0.86
N GLU A 35 2.08 -22.94 0.40
CA GLU A 35 1.09 -23.35 1.41
C GLU A 35 -0.29 -22.74 1.12
N LEU A 36 -0.34 -21.52 0.56
CA LEU A 36 -1.58 -20.82 0.25
C LEU A 36 -2.15 -21.15 -1.15
N ARG A 37 -1.51 -22.00 -1.95
CA ARG A 37 -1.98 -22.43 -3.28
C ARG A 37 -2.38 -21.27 -4.18
N VAL A 38 -1.47 -20.30 -4.39
CA VAL A 38 -1.65 -19.19 -5.31
C VAL A 38 -0.74 -19.32 -6.51
N THR A 39 -1.19 -18.85 -7.66
CA THR A 39 -0.39 -18.70 -8.87
C THR A 39 0.23 -17.32 -8.93
N ILE A 40 1.53 -17.23 -9.19
CA ILE A 40 2.26 -15.98 -9.38
C ILE A 40 2.58 -15.83 -10.88
N ARG A 41 2.25 -14.65 -11.44
CA ARG A 41 2.56 -14.31 -12.85
C ARG A 41 3.19 -12.94 -12.91
N ASP A 42 4.41 -12.86 -13.41
CA ASP A 42 5.09 -11.58 -13.65
C ASP A 42 4.40 -10.80 -14.77
N VAL A 43 4.32 -9.48 -14.63
CA VAL A 43 3.69 -8.59 -15.59
C VAL A 43 4.36 -7.21 -15.57
N ASP A 44 4.24 -6.46 -16.67
CA ASP A 44 4.52 -5.02 -16.72
C ASP A 44 3.20 -4.25 -16.56
N ALA A 45 3.05 -3.54 -15.44
CA ALA A 45 1.86 -2.78 -15.13
C ALA A 45 2.00 -1.30 -15.57
N GLY A 46 1.98 -1.07 -16.88
CA GLY A 46 2.10 0.28 -17.45
C GLY A 46 3.52 0.84 -17.32
N GLY A 47 4.54 0.00 -17.54
CA GLY A 47 5.95 0.31 -17.40
C GLY A 47 6.49 0.13 -15.98
N VAL A 48 5.73 -0.47 -15.07
CA VAL A 48 6.13 -0.80 -13.70
C VAL A 48 6.18 -2.33 -13.56
N PRO A 49 7.34 -2.92 -13.20
CA PRO A 49 7.41 -4.34 -12.91
C PRO A 49 6.43 -4.72 -11.80
N ALA A 50 5.71 -5.82 -12.01
CA ALA A 50 4.67 -6.25 -11.08
C ALA A 50 4.49 -7.77 -11.12
N GLU A 51 3.73 -8.32 -10.18
CA GLU A 51 3.24 -9.69 -10.24
C GLU A 51 1.75 -9.76 -9.93
N TRP A 52 1.04 -10.60 -10.65
CA TRP A 52 -0.28 -11.06 -10.27
C TRP A 52 -0.15 -12.19 -9.24
N VAL A 53 -0.91 -12.10 -8.18
CA VAL A 53 -1.09 -13.15 -7.16
C VAL A 53 -2.53 -13.62 -7.25
N LEU A 54 -2.74 -14.86 -7.72
CA LEU A 54 -4.03 -15.40 -8.10
C LEU A 54 -4.35 -16.63 -7.25
N ALA A 55 -5.39 -16.56 -6.43
CA ALA A 55 -5.96 -17.73 -5.79
C ALA A 55 -6.76 -18.57 -6.79
N GLU A 56 -7.01 -19.83 -6.46
CA GLU A 56 -7.91 -20.67 -7.23
C GLU A 56 -9.32 -20.05 -7.28
N GLY A 57 -9.87 -19.85 -8.48
CA GLY A 57 -11.17 -19.20 -8.66
C GLY A 57 -11.18 -17.69 -8.46
N ALA A 58 -10.01 -17.03 -8.40
CA ALA A 58 -9.96 -15.56 -8.35
C ALA A 58 -10.64 -14.94 -9.54
N ASP A 59 -11.47 -13.92 -9.29
CA ASP A 59 -12.19 -13.19 -10.31
C ASP A 59 -11.24 -12.21 -11.03
N PRO A 60 -11.05 -12.33 -12.37
CA PRO A 60 -10.16 -11.45 -13.12
C PRO A 60 -10.69 -10.01 -13.26
N ALA A 61 -11.99 -9.79 -13.08
CA ALA A 61 -12.61 -8.47 -13.15
C ALA A 61 -12.62 -7.75 -11.79
N ARG A 62 -12.43 -8.49 -10.66
CA ARG A 62 -12.22 -7.92 -9.33
C ARG A 62 -10.74 -7.84 -9.04
N ARG A 63 -10.20 -6.63 -8.90
CA ARG A 63 -8.75 -6.39 -8.86
C ARG A 63 -8.35 -5.61 -7.63
N LEU A 64 -7.31 -6.08 -6.94
CA LEU A 64 -6.74 -5.41 -5.79
C LEU A 64 -5.29 -4.99 -6.11
N LEU A 65 -5.01 -3.69 -6.08
CA LEU A 65 -3.64 -3.18 -6.15
C LEU A 65 -3.03 -3.20 -4.74
N TYR A 66 -1.93 -3.92 -4.58
CA TYR A 66 -1.19 -3.96 -3.33
C TYR A 66 0.12 -3.19 -3.41
N LEU A 67 0.34 -2.30 -2.46
CA LEU A 67 1.51 -1.45 -2.33
C LEU A 67 2.30 -1.90 -1.10
N HIS A 68 3.49 -2.46 -1.32
CA HIS A 68 4.27 -3.06 -0.24
C HIS A 68 4.93 -2.04 0.69
N GLY A 69 5.16 -2.42 1.94
CA GLY A 69 5.91 -1.67 2.92
C GLY A 69 7.43 -1.69 2.69
N GLY A 70 8.18 -1.16 3.68
CA GLY A 70 9.64 -1.13 3.66
C GLY A 70 10.25 0.26 3.65
N ALA A 71 9.62 1.23 4.33
CA ALA A 71 10.13 2.60 4.50
C ALA A 71 10.53 3.30 3.19
N PHE A 72 9.87 2.98 2.08
CA PHE A 72 10.13 3.48 0.72
C PHE A 72 11.53 3.15 0.18
N ALA A 73 12.34 2.39 0.90
CA ALA A 73 13.73 2.09 0.60
C ALA A 73 14.02 0.59 0.50
N ALA A 74 13.07 -0.25 0.85
CA ALA A 74 13.17 -1.71 0.83
C ALA A 74 11.82 -2.33 0.45
N GLY A 75 11.77 -3.67 0.41
CA GLY A 75 10.58 -4.41 0.03
C GLY A 75 10.54 -4.74 -1.47
N SER A 76 9.61 -5.60 -1.81
CA SER A 76 9.33 -6.04 -3.19
C SER A 76 8.01 -6.82 -3.20
N PRO A 77 7.38 -7.08 -4.36
CA PRO A 77 6.27 -8.01 -4.47
C PRO A 77 6.57 -9.33 -3.79
N ARG A 78 7.74 -9.88 -4.04
CA ARG A 78 8.17 -11.18 -3.50
C ARG A 78 8.25 -11.21 -1.97
N SER A 79 8.70 -10.14 -1.32
CA SER A 79 8.81 -10.08 0.15
C SER A 79 7.46 -10.05 0.84
N HIS A 80 6.39 -9.66 0.12
CA HIS A 80 5.04 -9.53 0.66
C HIS A 80 4.07 -10.63 0.20
N ARG A 81 4.57 -11.69 -0.49
CA ARG A 81 3.74 -12.80 -0.99
C ARG A 81 2.92 -13.47 0.11
N ALA A 82 3.42 -13.57 1.33
CA ALA A 82 2.66 -14.12 2.45
C ALA A 82 1.38 -13.33 2.74
N VAL A 83 1.46 -11.99 2.66
CA VAL A 83 0.32 -11.08 2.84
C VAL A 83 -0.59 -11.10 1.61
N THR A 84 -0.02 -10.94 0.42
CA THR A 84 -0.81 -10.80 -0.82
C THR A 84 -1.50 -12.10 -1.23
N ALA A 85 -0.91 -13.27 -0.93
CA ALA A 85 -1.55 -14.56 -1.13
C ALA A 85 -2.77 -14.76 -0.21
N ARG A 86 -2.70 -14.27 1.04
CA ARG A 86 -3.86 -14.28 1.94
C ARG A 86 -4.96 -13.35 1.46
N LEU A 87 -4.60 -12.15 1.04
CA LEU A 87 -5.57 -11.21 0.45
C LEU A 87 -6.24 -11.81 -0.78
N ALA A 88 -5.48 -12.41 -1.71
CA ALA A 88 -6.05 -13.05 -2.91
C ALA A 88 -7.05 -14.16 -2.54
N ARG A 89 -6.71 -15.02 -1.58
CA ARG A 89 -7.60 -16.11 -1.16
C ARG A 89 -8.85 -15.64 -0.43
N ARG A 90 -8.71 -14.65 0.46
CA ARG A 90 -9.80 -14.17 1.29
C ARG A 90 -10.78 -13.30 0.51
N THR A 91 -10.27 -12.43 -0.34
CA THR A 91 -11.11 -11.50 -1.10
C THR A 91 -11.65 -12.08 -2.40
N GLY A 92 -11.05 -13.16 -2.91
CA GLY A 92 -11.34 -13.70 -4.24
C GLY A 92 -10.96 -12.75 -5.37
N ALA A 93 -10.28 -11.63 -5.09
CA ALA A 93 -9.81 -10.70 -6.09
C ALA A 93 -8.46 -11.14 -6.68
N SER A 94 -8.22 -10.77 -7.92
CA SER A 94 -6.89 -10.85 -8.54
C SER A 94 -6.01 -9.74 -7.96
N VAL A 95 -4.94 -10.09 -7.23
CA VAL A 95 -4.07 -9.12 -6.55
C VAL A 95 -2.89 -8.76 -7.43
N LEU A 96 -2.76 -7.49 -7.81
CA LEU A 96 -1.60 -6.93 -8.51
C LEU A 96 -0.65 -6.31 -7.48
N VAL A 97 0.58 -6.79 -7.43
CA VAL A 97 1.62 -6.27 -6.53
C VAL A 97 2.72 -5.62 -7.36
N ILE A 98 3.01 -4.35 -7.15
CA ILE A 98 3.97 -3.61 -7.97
C ILE A 98 5.35 -3.48 -7.30
N ASP A 99 6.41 -3.54 -8.10
CA ASP A 99 7.81 -3.25 -7.68
C ASP A 99 8.11 -1.78 -7.97
N TYR A 100 7.48 -0.88 -7.21
CA TYR A 100 7.64 0.56 -7.40
C TYR A 100 9.06 1.02 -7.08
N ARG A 101 9.51 2.11 -7.71
CA ARG A 101 10.87 2.66 -7.56
C ARG A 101 11.11 3.16 -6.15
N LEU A 102 12.22 2.71 -5.56
CA LEU A 102 12.59 2.94 -4.16
C LEU A 102 13.65 4.02 -4.00
N LEU A 103 13.71 4.61 -2.81
CA LEU A 103 14.80 5.41 -2.30
C LEU A 103 16.03 4.51 -2.00
N PRO A 104 17.24 5.03 -2.02
CA PRO A 104 17.64 6.38 -2.47
C PRO A 104 17.90 6.46 -3.97
N GLU A 105 17.82 5.33 -4.70
CA GLU A 105 18.15 5.23 -6.13
C GLU A 105 17.23 6.13 -6.97
N ASN A 106 15.97 6.28 -6.54
CA ASN A 106 14.99 7.14 -7.20
C ASN A 106 14.41 8.16 -6.20
N PRO A 107 13.96 9.34 -6.68
CA PRO A 107 13.24 10.27 -5.80
C PRO A 107 11.89 9.68 -5.35
N ARG A 108 11.37 10.14 -4.20
CA ARG A 108 10.08 9.69 -3.66
C ARG A 108 8.93 9.80 -4.68
N LEU A 109 8.95 10.85 -5.51
CA LEU A 109 7.96 11.09 -6.55
C LEU A 109 7.89 9.95 -7.57
N ALA A 110 9.02 9.32 -7.88
CA ALA A 110 9.05 8.21 -8.85
C ALA A 110 8.20 7.00 -8.40
N GLY A 111 8.28 6.64 -7.11
CA GLY A 111 7.43 5.57 -6.56
C GLY A 111 5.94 5.96 -6.52
N ILE A 112 5.64 7.24 -6.30
CA ILE A 112 4.27 7.77 -6.39
C ILE A 112 3.74 7.65 -7.82
N GLU A 113 4.52 8.07 -8.82
CA GLU A 113 4.16 7.94 -10.23
C GLU A 113 3.94 6.48 -10.65
N ASP A 114 4.76 5.57 -10.13
CA ASP A 114 4.60 4.14 -10.40
C ASP A 114 3.26 3.61 -9.85
N CYS A 115 2.85 4.00 -8.64
CA CYS A 115 1.53 3.66 -8.09
C CYS A 115 0.38 4.20 -8.97
N GLN A 116 0.48 5.45 -9.41
CA GLN A 116 -0.51 6.12 -10.25
C GLN A 116 -0.64 5.47 -11.64
N ASN A 117 0.49 5.15 -12.27
CA ASN A 117 0.52 4.48 -13.58
C ASN A 117 -0.05 3.06 -13.50
N SER A 118 0.33 2.32 -12.46
CA SER A 118 -0.16 0.96 -12.25
C SER A 118 -1.65 0.93 -11.94
N TYR A 119 -2.19 1.92 -11.22
CA TYR A 119 -3.63 2.01 -11.01
C TYR A 119 -4.39 2.26 -12.33
N ARG A 120 -3.93 3.22 -13.15
CA ARG A 120 -4.53 3.44 -14.47
C ARG A 120 -4.50 2.18 -15.34
N TRP A 121 -3.37 1.47 -15.34
CA TRP A 121 -3.22 0.23 -16.07
C TRP A 121 -4.17 -0.87 -15.54
N LEU A 122 -4.33 -0.97 -14.21
CA LEU A 122 -5.21 -1.93 -13.55
C LEU A 122 -6.66 -1.80 -13.99
N LEU A 123 -7.13 -0.59 -14.28
CA LEU A 123 -8.53 -0.36 -14.71
C LEU A 123 -8.86 -1.10 -16.00
N ASP A 124 -7.90 -1.24 -16.91
CA ASP A 124 -8.09 -1.74 -18.26
C ASP A 124 -7.38 -3.08 -18.53
N HIS A 125 -6.67 -3.64 -17.54
CA HIS A 125 -5.89 -4.87 -17.71
C HIS A 125 -6.02 -5.79 -16.50
N GLY A 126 -6.49 -7.01 -16.76
CA GLY A 126 -6.57 -8.11 -15.78
C GLY A 126 -5.47 -9.15 -15.98
N PRO A 127 -5.48 -10.21 -15.15
CA PRO A 127 -4.51 -11.31 -15.25
C PRO A 127 -4.64 -12.12 -16.55
N GLU A 128 -5.75 -12.02 -17.25
CA GLU A 128 -6.01 -12.71 -18.53
C GLU A 128 -5.74 -11.81 -19.76
N GLY A 129 -5.35 -10.56 -19.54
CA GLY A 129 -5.07 -9.58 -20.59
C GLY A 129 -5.94 -8.32 -20.50
N PRO A 130 -6.01 -7.55 -21.60
CA PRO A 130 -6.81 -6.33 -21.64
C PRO A 130 -8.31 -6.61 -21.43
N GLY A 131 -8.93 -5.79 -20.57
CA GLY A 131 -10.35 -5.84 -20.25
C GLY A 131 -10.65 -4.92 -19.07
N PRO A 132 -11.82 -4.32 -18.97
CA PRO A 132 -12.19 -3.43 -17.88
C PRO A 132 -12.20 -4.17 -16.53
N ALA A 133 -11.95 -3.44 -15.45
CA ALA A 133 -12.23 -3.93 -14.11
C ALA A 133 -13.69 -3.64 -13.77
N ASP A 134 -14.40 -4.62 -13.22
CA ASP A 134 -15.75 -4.40 -12.68
C ASP A 134 -15.66 -3.76 -11.28
N GLU A 135 -14.63 -4.15 -10.54
CA GLU A 135 -14.41 -3.66 -9.18
C GLU A 135 -12.92 -3.58 -8.85
N THR A 136 -12.52 -2.50 -8.18
CA THR A 136 -11.12 -2.32 -7.76
C THR A 136 -11.00 -2.02 -6.28
N PHE A 137 -9.88 -2.44 -5.70
CA PHE A 137 -9.48 -2.19 -4.31
C PHE A 137 -8.03 -1.74 -4.27
N VAL A 138 -7.64 -1.02 -3.24
CA VAL A 138 -6.22 -0.70 -2.96
C VAL A 138 -5.89 -1.08 -1.53
N ALA A 139 -4.77 -1.76 -1.33
CA ALA A 139 -4.28 -2.09 0.00
C ALA A 139 -2.77 -1.90 0.09
N GLY A 140 -2.26 -1.70 1.32
CA GLY A 140 -0.82 -1.62 1.55
C GLY A 140 -0.48 -1.51 3.03
N ASP A 141 0.76 -1.82 3.35
CA ASP A 141 1.28 -1.83 4.72
C ASP A 141 2.37 -0.77 4.91
N SER A 142 2.45 -0.17 6.08
CA SER A 142 3.53 0.77 6.46
C SER A 142 3.71 1.91 5.44
N ALA A 143 4.84 1.96 4.75
CA ALA A 143 5.10 2.85 3.62
C ALA A 143 4.10 2.65 2.46
N GLY A 144 3.69 1.39 2.20
CA GLY A 144 2.65 1.06 1.23
C GLY A 144 1.27 1.53 1.70
N GLY A 145 0.99 1.50 3.00
CA GLY A 145 -0.20 2.11 3.59
C GLY A 145 -0.26 3.63 3.36
N ASN A 146 0.88 4.32 3.47
CA ASN A 146 1.01 5.73 3.07
C ASN A 146 0.65 5.92 1.58
N LEU A 147 1.24 5.08 0.70
CA LEU A 147 0.98 5.14 -0.74
C LEU A 147 -0.49 4.85 -1.06
N THR A 148 -1.14 3.92 -0.34
CA THR A 148 -2.57 3.62 -0.46
C THR A 148 -3.41 4.87 -0.18
N LEU A 149 -3.18 5.52 0.95
CA LEU A 149 -3.94 6.71 1.36
C LEU A 149 -3.70 7.92 0.46
N MET A 150 -2.48 8.09 -0.05
CA MET A 150 -2.15 9.09 -1.06
C MET A 150 -2.85 8.78 -2.40
N LEU A 151 -2.83 7.50 -2.81
CA LEU A 151 -3.35 7.07 -4.11
C LEU A 151 -4.87 7.27 -4.21
N ILE A 152 -5.63 6.91 -3.17
CA ILE A 152 -7.10 7.10 -3.18
C ILE A 152 -7.50 8.57 -3.25
N ALA A 153 -6.75 9.47 -2.62
CA ALA A 153 -6.96 10.91 -2.74
C ALA A 153 -6.64 11.39 -4.17
N TRP A 154 -5.54 10.93 -4.74
CA TRP A 154 -5.16 11.27 -6.11
C TRP A 154 -6.17 10.72 -7.14
N ILE A 155 -6.72 9.50 -6.97
CA ILE A 155 -7.76 8.91 -7.82
C ILE A 155 -8.98 9.84 -7.85
N ARG A 156 -9.45 10.29 -6.68
CA ARG A 156 -10.54 11.25 -6.55
C ARG A 156 -10.24 12.56 -7.29
N ASP A 157 -9.06 13.13 -7.06
CA ASP A 157 -8.66 14.43 -7.61
C ASP A 157 -8.50 14.39 -9.14
N GLN A 158 -8.22 13.21 -9.70
CA GLN A 158 -8.16 12.99 -11.15
C GLN A 158 -9.53 12.63 -11.78
N GLY A 159 -10.57 12.46 -10.96
CA GLY A 159 -11.89 12.02 -11.46
C GLY A 159 -11.85 10.62 -12.09
N LEU A 160 -10.91 9.76 -11.67
CA LEU A 160 -10.82 8.37 -12.13
C LEU A 160 -11.87 7.50 -11.43
N PRO A 161 -12.25 6.34 -12.01
CA PRO A 161 -13.06 5.35 -11.30
C PRO A 161 -12.47 5.08 -9.91
N GLN A 162 -13.29 5.32 -8.87
CA GLN A 162 -12.85 5.18 -7.48
C GLN A 162 -12.86 3.71 -7.07
N VAL A 163 -11.97 3.34 -6.15
CA VAL A 163 -11.98 1.99 -5.59
C VAL A 163 -13.19 1.78 -4.68
N SER A 164 -13.71 0.55 -4.62
CA SER A 164 -14.83 0.19 -3.73
C SER A 164 -14.44 0.26 -2.25
N ALA A 165 -13.20 -0.10 -1.94
CA ALA A 165 -12.65 0.01 -0.58
C ALA A 165 -11.12 0.14 -0.61
N ALA A 166 -10.56 0.75 0.44
CA ALA A 166 -9.12 0.83 0.68
C ALA A 166 -8.74 0.27 2.05
N VAL A 167 -7.57 -0.36 2.15
CA VAL A 167 -7.04 -0.93 3.41
C VAL A 167 -5.61 -0.46 3.63
N ALA A 168 -5.33 0.17 4.77
CA ALA A 168 -3.98 0.58 5.16
C ALA A 168 -3.58 -0.05 6.51
N ILE A 169 -2.50 -0.83 6.50
CA ILE A 169 -1.98 -1.54 7.66
C ILE A 169 -0.80 -0.75 8.23
N GLY A 170 -0.92 -0.22 9.43
CA GLY A 170 0.13 0.56 10.08
C GLY A 170 0.67 1.71 9.22
N PRO A 171 -0.17 2.59 8.63
CA PRO A 171 0.28 3.57 7.64
C PRO A 171 1.10 4.70 8.28
N ALA A 172 2.23 5.05 7.67
CA ALA A 172 2.98 6.26 8.01
C ALA A 172 2.35 7.48 7.31
N VAL A 173 1.55 8.30 8.00
CA VAL A 173 0.77 9.38 7.36
C VAL A 173 1.33 10.77 7.56
N ASP A 174 2.36 10.92 8.40
CA ASP A 174 2.93 12.21 8.81
C ASP A 174 4.46 12.21 8.74
N GLY A 175 5.02 12.72 7.65
CA GLY A 175 6.47 12.85 7.43
C GLY A 175 7.15 13.88 8.34
N THR A 176 6.40 14.63 9.17
CA THR A 176 6.95 15.52 10.21
C THR A 176 7.24 14.77 11.51
N ALA A 177 6.80 13.50 11.62
CA ALA A 177 6.91 12.67 12.83
C ALA A 177 6.32 13.36 14.08
N SER A 178 5.21 14.09 13.91
CA SER A 178 4.60 14.86 15.01
C SER A 178 3.64 14.04 15.88
N SER A 179 3.31 12.82 15.50
CA SER A 179 2.47 11.91 16.29
C SER A 179 3.15 11.54 17.62
N PRO A 180 2.43 11.59 18.75
CA PRO A 180 3.01 11.24 20.06
C PRO A 180 3.59 9.83 20.10
N SER A 181 2.87 8.84 19.56
CA SER A 181 3.34 7.44 19.54
C SER A 181 4.67 7.23 18.81
N MET A 182 5.07 8.14 17.92
CA MET A 182 6.40 8.11 17.29
C MET A 182 7.55 8.17 18.30
N ARG A 183 7.32 8.67 19.51
CA ARG A 183 8.29 8.73 20.62
C ARG A 183 7.90 7.78 21.74
N ASP A 184 6.62 7.79 22.12
CA ASP A 184 6.12 7.06 23.29
C ASP A 184 6.24 5.54 23.09
N ASN A 185 6.04 5.06 21.87
CA ASN A 185 6.04 3.64 21.53
C ASN A 185 7.40 3.12 20.99
N VAL A 186 8.46 3.92 21.01
CA VAL A 186 9.82 3.43 20.65
C VAL A 186 10.24 2.18 21.45
N PRO A 187 9.99 2.09 22.77
CA PRO A 187 10.36 0.91 23.54
C PRO A 187 9.49 -0.32 23.26
N THR A 188 8.26 -0.13 22.83
CA THR A 188 7.27 -1.22 22.63
C THR A 188 7.21 -1.71 21.20
N ASP A 189 7.61 -0.89 20.21
CA ASP A 189 7.66 -1.29 18.81
C ASP A 189 8.92 -2.10 18.52
N ALA A 190 8.77 -3.43 18.55
CA ALA A 190 9.87 -4.35 18.33
C ALA A 190 10.40 -4.35 16.87
N MET A 191 9.64 -3.85 15.89
CA MET A 191 10.05 -3.88 14.49
C MET A 191 10.77 -2.60 14.06
N ILE A 192 10.19 -1.43 14.30
CA ILE A 192 10.75 -0.16 13.83
C ILE A 192 11.33 0.71 14.95
N GLY A 193 11.06 0.39 16.23
CA GLY A 193 11.58 1.14 17.37
C GLY A 193 13.10 1.21 17.42
N HIS A 194 13.80 0.11 17.16
CA HIS A 194 15.27 0.05 17.15
C HIS A 194 15.92 0.75 15.94
N THR A 195 15.18 0.98 14.86
CA THR A 195 15.68 1.59 13.62
C THR A 195 15.21 3.03 13.49
N VAL A 196 13.94 3.21 13.20
CA VAL A 196 13.29 4.52 13.03
C VAL A 196 13.25 5.29 14.36
N GLY A 197 13.05 4.61 15.48
CA GLY A 197 12.97 5.23 16.82
C GLY A 197 14.17 6.09 17.17
N ARG A 198 15.38 5.73 16.72
CA ARG A 198 16.58 6.57 16.94
C ARG A 198 16.47 7.92 16.23
N LEU A 199 15.78 8.01 15.10
CA LEU A 199 15.57 9.27 14.40
C LEU A 199 14.62 10.19 15.16
N THR A 200 13.66 9.64 15.92
CA THR A 200 12.69 10.44 16.67
C THR A 200 13.28 11.11 17.91
N THR A 201 14.49 10.74 18.34
CA THR A 201 15.26 11.43 19.39
C THR A 201 15.88 12.74 18.90
N LEU A 202 15.96 12.94 17.58
CA LEU A 202 16.48 14.19 17.01
C LEU A 202 15.48 15.34 17.20
N PRO A 203 15.97 16.59 17.27
CA PRO A 203 15.11 17.76 17.24
C PRO A 203 14.16 17.74 16.02
N PRO A 204 12.90 18.18 16.17
CA PRO A 204 11.92 18.16 15.06
C PRO A 204 12.41 18.88 13.79
N THR A 205 13.20 19.94 13.95
CA THR A 205 13.81 20.67 12.83
C THR A 205 14.77 19.80 12.02
N LEU A 206 15.55 18.93 12.67
CA LEU A 206 16.48 18.02 12.00
C LEU A 206 15.70 16.89 11.29
N ILE A 207 14.64 16.36 11.91
CA ILE A 207 13.76 15.38 11.26
C ILE A 207 13.14 16.00 10.01
N PHE A 208 12.65 17.23 10.10
CA PHE A 208 12.08 17.95 8.97
C PHE A 208 13.09 18.13 7.83
N VAL A 209 14.30 18.58 8.12
CA VAL A 209 15.38 18.77 7.14
C VAL A 209 15.79 17.42 6.51
N PHE A 210 15.89 16.37 7.33
CA PHE A 210 16.21 15.02 6.85
C PHE A 210 15.12 14.49 5.90
N THR A 211 13.85 14.62 6.27
CA THR A 211 12.73 14.20 5.41
C THR A 211 12.68 15.00 4.11
N LEU A 212 12.89 16.31 4.18
CA LEU A 212 12.97 17.19 3.01
C LEU A 212 14.10 16.75 2.06
N TRP A 213 15.25 16.43 2.61
CA TRP A 213 16.40 15.96 1.83
C TRP A 213 16.16 14.57 1.22
N ALA A 214 15.67 13.62 2.02
CA ALA A 214 15.46 12.23 1.61
C ALA A 214 14.32 12.10 0.58
N ALA A 215 13.19 12.74 0.84
CA ALA A 215 12.03 12.69 -0.07
C ALA A 215 12.15 13.66 -1.25
N ARG A 216 13.02 14.68 -1.15
CA ARG A 216 13.09 15.84 -2.07
C ARG A 216 11.74 16.58 -2.22
N MET A 217 10.95 16.53 -1.17
CA MET A 217 9.61 17.13 -1.07
C MET A 217 9.40 17.65 0.36
N ARG A 218 8.54 18.65 0.52
CA ARG A 218 8.22 19.17 1.86
C ARG A 218 7.55 18.08 2.71
N PRO A 219 7.96 17.87 3.97
CA PRO A 219 7.35 16.87 4.86
C PRO A 219 5.83 17.02 5.02
N THR A 220 5.31 18.23 4.83
CA THR A 220 3.86 18.53 4.88
C THR A 220 3.15 18.41 3.52
N ASP A 221 3.84 18.01 2.45
CA ASP A 221 3.20 17.78 1.15
C ASP A 221 2.24 16.58 1.25
N PRO A 222 0.96 16.73 0.87
CA PRO A 222 -0.04 15.63 0.96
C PRO A 222 0.36 14.36 0.21
N ARG A 223 1.21 14.45 -0.80
CA ARG A 223 1.69 13.30 -1.58
C ARG A 223 2.62 12.39 -0.78
N ILE A 224 3.25 12.90 0.28
CA ILE A 224 4.11 12.11 1.18
C ILE A 224 3.56 12.05 2.61
N SER A 225 2.67 12.95 2.95
CA SER A 225 2.01 13.03 4.26
C SER A 225 0.51 13.23 4.09
N PRO A 226 -0.23 12.16 3.77
CA PRO A 226 -1.66 12.24 3.44
C PRO A 226 -2.52 12.88 4.54
N ILE A 227 -2.05 12.93 5.78
CA ILE A 227 -2.74 13.62 6.88
C ILE A 227 -2.95 15.13 6.60
N PHE A 228 -2.11 15.77 5.79
CA PHE A 228 -2.23 17.19 5.47
C PHE A 228 -3.10 17.47 4.24
N GLY A 229 -3.54 16.44 3.51
CA GLY A 229 -4.43 16.56 2.35
C GLY A 229 -5.89 16.78 2.72
N ASP A 230 -6.71 17.01 1.70
CA ASP A 230 -8.16 16.91 1.78
C ASP A 230 -8.55 15.42 1.81
N LEU A 231 -9.27 15.01 2.85
CA LEU A 231 -9.73 13.64 3.07
C LEU A 231 -11.25 13.47 2.86
N SER A 232 -11.91 14.46 2.26
CA SER A 232 -13.33 14.37 1.92
C SER A 232 -13.54 13.48 0.67
N ASN A 233 -14.72 12.86 0.58
CA ASN A 233 -15.14 12.07 -0.58
C ASN A 233 -14.13 10.97 -0.99
N LEU A 234 -13.42 10.40 -0.01
CA LEU A 234 -12.59 9.21 -0.23
C LEU A 234 -13.46 7.95 -0.15
N PRO A 235 -13.02 6.83 -0.74
CA PRO A 235 -13.71 5.56 -0.61
C PRO A 235 -13.72 5.09 0.85
N PRO A 236 -14.62 4.16 1.21
CA PRO A 236 -14.55 3.47 2.48
C PRO A 236 -13.15 2.96 2.75
N THR A 237 -12.58 3.33 3.91
CA THR A 237 -11.17 3.07 4.21
C THR A 237 -11.03 2.42 5.58
N LEU A 238 -10.40 1.23 5.62
CA LEU A 238 -10.03 0.54 6.85
C LEU A 238 -8.55 0.83 7.18
N ILE A 239 -8.29 1.22 8.42
CA ILE A 239 -6.94 1.29 8.98
C ILE A 239 -6.82 0.31 10.13
N GLN A 240 -5.81 -0.56 10.09
CA GLN A 240 -5.44 -1.45 11.20
C GLN A 240 -4.12 -0.97 11.82
N VAL A 241 -4.11 -0.80 13.14
CA VAL A 241 -2.92 -0.40 13.91
C VAL A 241 -2.83 -1.17 15.21
N SER A 242 -1.62 -1.31 15.73
CA SER A 242 -1.39 -1.82 17.08
C SER A 242 -1.22 -0.67 18.09
N ASP A 243 -1.59 -0.92 19.35
CA ASP A 243 -1.32 0.02 20.44
C ASP A 243 0.18 0.10 20.78
N ALA A 244 0.94 -0.94 20.47
CA ALA A 244 2.38 -1.02 20.73
C ALA A 244 3.25 -0.37 19.63
N GLU A 245 2.71 -0.12 18.41
CA GLU A 245 3.50 0.39 17.30
C GLU A 245 3.68 1.92 17.31
N MET A 246 4.80 2.39 16.77
CA MET A 246 5.10 3.82 16.64
C MET A 246 4.11 4.58 15.75
N LEU A 247 3.51 3.93 14.75
CA LEU A 247 2.57 4.53 13.80
C LEU A 247 1.10 4.51 14.27
N ARG A 248 0.85 4.10 15.52
CA ARG A 248 -0.48 4.05 16.14
C ARG A 248 -1.26 5.36 15.97
N ASP A 249 -0.68 6.46 16.39
CA ASP A 249 -1.36 7.76 16.37
C ASP A 249 -1.44 8.34 14.96
N ASP A 250 -0.59 7.93 14.05
CA ASP A 250 -0.69 8.27 12.64
C ASP A 250 -2.02 7.76 12.07
N GLY A 251 -2.30 6.46 12.22
CA GLY A 251 -3.56 5.87 11.78
C GLY A 251 -4.78 6.50 12.44
N ARG A 252 -4.73 6.70 13.78
CA ARG A 252 -5.81 7.33 14.54
C ARG A 252 -6.11 8.76 14.08
N ARG A 253 -5.10 9.58 13.90
CA ARG A 253 -5.23 10.99 13.45
C ARG A 253 -5.82 11.07 12.06
N TRP A 254 -5.39 10.20 11.15
CA TRP A 254 -5.91 10.16 9.80
C TRP A 254 -7.40 9.78 9.79
N VAL A 255 -7.81 8.71 10.49
CA VAL A 255 -9.21 8.27 10.58
C VAL A 255 -10.09 9.38 11.20
N ASN A 256 -9.64 10.01 12.28
CA ASN A 256 -10.40 11.08 12.91
C ASN A 256 -10.61 12.26 11.96
N LYS A 257 -9.59 12.66 11.21
CA LYS A 257 -9.70 13.72 10.22
C LYS A 257 -10.61 13.32 9.05
N ALA A 258 -10.44 12.11 8.50
CA ALA A 258 -11.26 11.62 7.41
C ALA A 258 -12.76 11.60 7.77
N ARG A 259 -13.09 11.07 8.97
CA ARG A 259 -14.46 11.10 9.51
C ARG A 259 -15.00 12.52 9.67
N SER A 260 -14.19 13.46 10.17
CA SER A 260 -14.61 14.85 10.32
C SER A 260 -14.89 15.54 8.99
N GLN A 261 -14.39 14.99 7.89
CA GLN A 261 -14.61 15.45 6.52
C GLN A 261 -15.64 14.60 5.75
N GLY A 262 -16.36 13.70 6.44
CA GLY A 262 -17.46 12.92 5.87
C GLY A 262 -17.06 11.61 5.17
N THR A 263 -15.79 11.20 5.22
CA THR A 263 -15.35 9.91 4.68
C THR A 263 -15.66 8.77 5.64
N ASP A 264 -16.20 7.65 5.13
CA ASP A 264 -16.34 6.40 5.91
C ASP A 264 -14.94 5.80 6.13
N ALA A 265 -14.36 6.12 7.27
CA ALA A 265 -13.05 5.63 7.68
C ALA A 265 -13.16 4.84 8.98
N ARG A 266 -12.58 3.65 9.03
CA ARG A 266 -12.65 2.75 10.19
C ARG A 266 -11.25 2.50 10.74
N LEU A 267 -11.11 2.55 12.07
CA LEU A 267 -9.90 2.19 12.78
C LEU A 267 -10.15 0.88 13.52
N GLN A 268 -9.34 -0.12 13.25
CA GLN A 268 -9.23 -1.32 14.06
C GLN A 268 -7.95 -1.28 14.87
N TRP A 269 -8.13 -1.47 16.18
CA TRP A 269 -7.08 -1.35 17.16
C TRP A 269 -6.74 -2.72 17.71
N TRP A 270 -5.45 -3.08 17.63
CA TRP A 270 -4.98 -4.40 18.04
C TRP A 270 -4.04 -4.29 19.23
N PRO A 271 -4.28 -5.00 20.36
CA PRO A 271 -3.42 -4.92 21.53
C PRO A 271 -2.10 -5.65 21.29
N GLU A 272 -1.00 -5.05 21.73
CA GLU A 272 0.33 -5.65 21.86
C GLU A 272 0.91 -6.29 20.59
N MET A 273 0.41 -5.94 19.40
CA MET A 273 0.95 -6.46 18.14
C MET A 273 2.19 -5.67 17.70
N ILE A 274 3.10 -6.36 17.04
CA ILE A 274 4.23 -5.72 16.38
C ILE A 274 3.77 -4.99 15.11
N HIS A 275 4.52 -4.00 14.65
CA HIS A 275 4.22 -3.30 13.41
C HIS A 275 4.06 -4.28 12.23
N VAL A 276 2.98 -4.18 11.46
CA VAL A 276 2.63 -5.08 10.34
C VAL A 276 2.67 -6.56 10.74
N TRP A 277 2.04 -6.95 11.86
CA TRP A 277 1.99 -8.34 12.37
C TRP A 277 1.39 -9.34 11.36
N HIS A 278 0.69 -8.87 10.37
CA HIS A 278 0.13 -9.62 9.24
C HIS A 278 1.16 -10.49 8.51
N VAL A 279 2.42 -10.00 8.42
CA VAL A 279 3.52 -10.78 7.82
C VAL A 279 3.87 -12.04 8.61
N PHE A 280 3.40 -12.13 9.85
CA PHE A 280 3.65 -13.23 10.79
C PHE A 280 2.41 -14.06 11.07
N SER A 281 1.36 -13.96 10.26
CA SER A 281 0.10 -14.66 10.45
C SER A 281 0.22 -16.19 10.48
N ASP A 282 1.30 -16.78 9.93
CA ASP A 282 1.62 -18.19 10.11
C ASP A 282 1.96 -18.57 11.58
N LEU A 283 2.29 -17.60 12.41
CA LEU A 283 2.73 -17.77 13.79
C LEU A 283 1.81 -17.10 14.80
N LEU A 284 1.04 -16.11 14.35
CA LEU A 284 0.19 -15.25 15.18
C LEU A 284 -1.27 -15.40 14.73
N PRO A 285 -2.13 -16.02 15.55
CA PRO A 285 -3.56 -16.13 15.24
C PRO A 285 -4.23 -14.76 15.01
N GLU A 286 -3.76 -13.72 15.69
CA GLU A 286 -4.20 -12.34 15.49
C GLU A 286 -3.91 -11.83 14.07
N GLY A 287 -2.91 -12.37 13.38
CA GLY A 287 -2.64 -12.09 11.98
C GLY A 287 -3.73 -12.63 11.06
N GLU A 288 -4.20 -13.86 11.30
CA GLU A 288 -5.32 -14.45 10.54
C GLU A 288 -6.62 -13.70 10.84
N GLU A 289 -6.89 -13.38 12.12
CA GLU A 289 -8.07 -12.60 12.49
C GLU A 289 -8.06 -11.20 11.83
N ALA A 290 -6.90 -10.56 11.72
CA ALA A 290 -6.77 -9.28 11.02
C ALA A 290 -7.15 -9.40 9.54
N PHE A 291 -6.77 -10.49 8.87
CA PHE A 291 -7.20 -10.76 7.50
C PHE A 291 -8.70 -11.08 7.41
N ASP A 292 -9.31 -11.77 8.39
CA ASP A 292 -10.76 -11.97 8.44
C ASP A 292 -11.50 -10.62 8.47
N ARG A 293 -11.01 -9.67 9.27
CA ARG A 293 -11.58 -8.31 9.34
C ARG A 293 -11.40 -7.52 8.03
N ILE A 294 -10.30 -7.73 7.32
CA ILE A 294 -10.10 -7.12 6.00
C ILE A 294 -11.09 -7.71 4.99
N GLU A 295 -11.27 -9.03 4.98
CA GLU A 295 -12.23 -9.72 4.13
C GLU A 295 -13.66 -9.21 4.38
N GLU A 296 -14.09 -9.16 5.65
CA GLU A 296 -15.39 -8.64 6.05
C GLU A 296 -15.60 -7.21 5.54
N PHE A 297 -14.61 -6.33 5.73
CA PHE A 297 -14.69 -4.94 5.30
C PHE A 297 -14.78 -4.81 3.77
N ILE A 298 -13.95 -5.53 3.02
CA ILE A 298 -14.00 -5.54 1.56
C ILE A 298 -15.32 -6.10 1.06
N ALA A 299 -15.83 -7.18 1.67
CA ALA A 299 -17.10 -7.77 1.30
C ALA A 299 -18.31 -6.86 1.58
N GLU A 300 -18.26 -6.08 2.65
CA GLU A 300 -19.31 -5.10 3.00
C GLU A 300 -19.42 -3.99 1.95
N HIS A 301 -18.31 -3.59 1.34
CA HIS A 301 -18.25 -2.49 0.38
C HIS A 301 -18.16 -2.94 -1.08
N SER A 302 -18.31 -4.26 -1.33
CA SER A 302 -18.28 -4.81 -2.68
C SER A 302 -19.64 -4.63 -3.39
N ALA A 303 -19.63 -4.00 -4.56
CA ALA A 303 -20.82 -3.78 -5.39
C ALA A 303 -21.45 -5.11 -5.86
N VAL A 304 -20.63 -6.11 -6.18
CA VAL A 304 -21.06 -7.44 -6.65
C VAL A 304 -21.92 -8.17 -5.62
N ARG A 305 -21.69 -7.94 -4.32
CA ARG A 305 -22.50 -8.54 -3.25
C ARG A 305 -23.87 -7.87 -3.13
N HIS A 306 -23.95 -6.56 -3.34
CA HIS A 306 -25.24 -5.84 -3.25
C HIS A 306 -26.20 -6.24 -4.37
N GLU A 307 -25.69 -6.46 -5.59
CA GLU A 307 -26.54 -6.95 -6.70
C GLU A 307 -27.09 -8.37 -6.44
N ARG A 308 -26.29 -9.30 -5.90
CA ARG A 308 -26.75 -10.65 -5.56
C ARG A 308 -27.82 -10.68 -4.46
N LEU A 309 -27.73 -9.77 -3.48
CA LEU A 309 -28.74 -9.67 -2.41
C LEU A 309 -30.01 -8.96 -2.86
N SER A 310 -29.97 -8.15 -3.91
CA SER A 310 -31.14 -7.47 -4.48
C SER A 310 -31.92 -8.33 -5.48
N MET A 311 -31.33 -9.42 -5.98
CA MET A 311 -31.96 -10.36 -6.92
C MET A 311 -32.51 -11.65 -6.27
N GLY A 312 -32.36 -11.85 -4.97
CA GLY A 312 -32.86 -12.99 -4.20
C GLY A 312 -33.91 -12.58 -3.16
#